data_655522870649f3d79596f37961e2c5f6
#
_entry.id   655522870649f3d79596f37961e2c5f6
#
_cell.length_a   1.000
_cell.length_b   1.000
_cell.length_c   1.000
_cell.angle_alpha   90.00
_cell.angle_beta   90.00
_cell.angle_gamma   90.00
#
_symmetry.space_group_name_H-M   'P 1'
#
loop_
_entity.id
_entity.type
_entity.pdbx_description
1 polymer ?
#
loop_
_entity_poly.entity_id
_entity_poly.type
_entity_poly.pdbx_seq_one_letter_code
_entity_poly.pdbx_strand_id
1 'polypeptide(L)'
;LHLSLRRQRQMCIRDRKHSVSKIIGSPPGYVGYDEAGQVTEKVRRRPYSVLLFDEIEKAHPDVLNILLQILDEGKVTDAHGRAVNFENTVIVMTSNAGSANKENALGFGKSSEEASKEKVMKALSEFLRPEFIARVDEIIVFNSLKEDDFVKIANLMLSEYVPTMEEKHIKFSFDEKACEYLAKKSCNGSSGARDLRNTIRREVEEKIANAMIEAGSASLSAC
;
A
#
# COMPACT_ATOMS: atom_id res chain seq x y z
N LEU A 1 1.78 -15.45 7.85
CA LEU A 1 0.52 -14.88 8.36
C LEU A 1 0.58 -13.36 8.20
N HIS A 2 0.00 -12.86 7.10
CA HIS A 2 -0.05 -11.43 6.81
C HIS A 2 -1.15 -10.77 7.65
N LEU A 3 -0.79 -10.02 8.66
CA LEU A 3 -1.68 -9.07 9.32
C LEU A 3 -1.76 -7.80 8.46
N SER A 4 -2.52 -7.87 7.36
CA SER A 4 -2.81 -6.72 6.53
C SER A 4 -3.76 -5.79 7.30
N LEU A 5 -3.28 -4.66 7.78
CA LEU A 5 -4.09 -3.54 8.27
C LEU A 5 -4.81 -2.80 7.12
N ARG A 6 -5.08 -3.48 6.02
CA ARG A 6 -5.62 -2.94 4.76
C ARG A 6 -7.03 -2.35 4.87
N ARG A 7 -7.72 -2.50 6.01
CA ARG A 7 -9.07 -1.96 6.24
C ARG A 7 -9.15 -0.67 7.04
N GLN A 8 -8.02 -0.08 7.44
CA GLN A 8 -8.04 1.22 8.15
C GLN A 8 -7.69 2.41 7.25
N ARG A 9 -7.94 2.30 5.95
CA ARG A 9 -7.68 3.33 4.94
C ARG A 9 -8.47 4.63 5.10
N GLN A 10 -9.35 4.74 6.08
CA GLN A 10 -10.23 5.91 6.25
C GLN A 10 -10.32 6.48 7.66
N MET A 11 -9.50 6.04 8.58
CA MET A 11 -9.52 6.67 9.90
C MET A 11 -8.39 7.67 9.99
N CYS A 12 -8.80 8.93 9.84
CA CYS A 12 -7.97 10.14 9.92
C CYS A 12 -6.82 10.03 10.92
N ILE A 13 -5.61 9.81 10.41
CA ILE A 13 -4.37 10.07 11.12
C ILE A 13 -4.20 11.58 11.36
N ARG A 14 -5.17 12.41 10.98
CA ARG A 14 -5.19 13.87 11.13
C ARG A 14 -5.50 14.36 12.53
N ASP A 15 -6.18 13.59 13.40
CA ASP A 15 -6.51 14.03 14.75
C ASP A 15 -5.48 13.52 15.76
N ARG A 16 -4.75 14.47 16.36
CA ARG A 16 -3.60 14.28 17.26
C ARG A 16 -3.80 13.25 18.37
N LYS A 17 -5.01 13.14 18.94
CA LYS A 17 -5.29 12.26 20.08
C LYS A 17 -5.64 10.82 19.70
N HIS A 18 -6.21 10.60 18.52
CA HIS A 18 -6.68 9.27 18.13
C HIS A 18 -5.64 8.37 17.44
N SER A 19 -4.56 8.95 16.91
CA SER A 19 -3.55 8.17 16.16
C SER A 19 -2.61 7.42 17.11
N VAL A 20 -2.15 8.08 18.15
CA VAL A 20 -1.28 7.49 19.18
C VAL A 20 -2.06 6.48 20.01
N SER A 21 -3.29 6.81 20.44
CA SER A 21 -4.12 5.91 21.23
C SER A 21 -4.49 4.61 20.49
N LYS A 22 -4.51 4.60 19.16
CA LYS A 22 -4.65 3.37 18.39
C LYS A 22 -3.43 2.44 18.45
N ILE A 23 -2.25 3.02 18.57
CA ILE A 23 -1.01 2.23 18.67
C ILE A 23 -0.85 1.68 20.08
N ILE A 24 -0.81 2.56 21.08
CA ILE A 24 -0.47 2.22 22.46
C ILE A 24 -1.65 2.23 23.44
N GLY A 25 -2.84 2.70 23.05
CA GLY A 25 -4.01 2.88 23.90
C GLY A 25 -4.18 4.31 24.39
N SER A 26 -5.35 4.61 24.95
CA SER A 26 -5.68 5.92 25.51
C SER A 26 -5.12 6.07 26.93
N PRO A 27 -4.57 7.23 27.31
CA PRO A 27 -4.13 7.48 28.69
C PRO A 27 -5.28 7.40 29.69
N PRO A 28 -5.01 7.18 30.99
CA PRO A 28 -6.02 7.20 32.05
C PRO A 28 -6.82 8.51 32.04
N GLY A 29 -8.13 8.43 32.17
CA GLY A 29 -9.05 9.57 32.18
C GLY A 29 -9.54 10.03 30.82
N TYR A 30 -9.15 9.40 29.72
CA TYR A 30 -9.67 9.67 28.38
C TYR A 30 -10.67 8.59 27.95
N VAL A 31 -11.62 8.98 27.08
CA VAL A 31 -12.58 8.06 26.47
C VAL A 31 -11.80 7.00 25.67
N GLY A 32 -12.12 5.71 25.92
CA GLY A 32 -11.42 4.58 25.31
C GLY A 32 -10.21 4.08 26.10
N TYR A 33 -10.02 4.48 27.35
CA TYR A 33 -8.95 3.93 28.23
C TYR A 33 -9.05 2.41 28.42
N ASP A 34 -10.27 1.87 28.49
CA ASP A 34 -10.49 0.42 28.60
C ASP A 34 -10.13 -0.35 27.33
N GLU A 35 -9.97 0.36 26.20
CA GLU A 35 -9.51 -0.23 24.95
C GLU A 35 -7.99 -0.19 24.89
N ALA A 36 -7.36 -1.36 25.00
CA ALA A 36 -5.92 -1.50 24.76
C ALA A 36 -5.53 -1.00 23.36
N GLY A 37 -4.33 -0.49 23.18
CA GLY A 37 -3.83 -0.09 21.86
C GLY A 37 -3.95 -1.24 20.85
N GLN A 38 -4.58 -0.97 19.73
CA GLN A 38 -4.90 -2.01 18.74
C GLN A 38 -3.65 -2.68 18.18
N VAL A 39 -2.56 -1.91 17.99
CA VAL A 39 -1.29 -2.45 17.48
C VAL A 39 -0.56 -3.22 18.56
N THR A 40 -0.38 -2.64 19.74
CA THR A 40 0.33 -3.28 20.87
C THR A 40 -0.35 -4.59 21.28
N GLU A 41 -1.68 -4.62 21.36
CA GLU A 41 -2.42 -5.83 21.72
C GLU A 41 -2.29 -6.92 20.65
N LYS A 42 -2.31 -6.56 19.34
CA LYS A 42 -2.12 -7.52 18.26
C LYS A 42 -0.72 -8.11 18.27
N VAL A 43 0.32 -7.29 18.47
CA VAL A 43 1.71 -7.74 18.56
C VAL A 43 1.92 -8.62 19.78
N ARG A 44 1.37 -8.25 20.93
CA ARG A 44 1.44 -9.05 22.15
C ARG A 44 0.86 -10.46 21.97
N ARG A 45 -0.26 -10.58 21.23
CA ARG A 45 -0.89 -11.86 20.91
C ARG A 45 -0.15 -12.65 19.83
N ARG A 46 0.51 -11.95 18.90
CA ARG A 46 1.21 -12.54 17.75
C ARG A 46 2.54 -11.82 17.52
N PRO A 47 3.60 -12.16 18.28
CA PRO A 47 4.88 -11.46 18.20
C PRO A 47 5.54 -11.57 16.81
N TYR A 48 5.40 -12.72 16.14
CA TYR A 48 5.92 -12.92 14.80
C TYR A 48 4.92 -12.39 13.77
N SER A 49 5.03 -11.11 13.44
CA SER A 49 4.10 -10.45 12.53
C SER A 49 4.77 -9.38 11.66
N VAL A 50 4.12 -9.03 10.57
CA VAL A 50 4.52 -7.92 9.71
C VAL A 50 3.55 -6.76 9.96
N LEU A 51 4.11 -5.61 10.34
CA LEU A 51 3.37 -4.37 10.53
C LEU A 51 3.61 -3.45 9.33
N LEU A 52 2.53 -3.08 8.64
CA LEU A 52 2.58 -2.16 7.52
C LEU A 52 2.01 -0.79 7.92
N PHE A 53 2.86 0.23 7.86
CA PHE A 53 2.50 1.63 7.99
C PHE A 53 2.46 2.28 6.61
N ASP A 54 1.26 2.50 6.10
CA ASP A 54 1.04 3.05 4.76
C ASP A 54 1.00 4.58 4.80
N GLU A 55 1.67 5.25 3.84
CA GLU A 55 1.75 6.71 3.72
C GLU A 55 2.32 7.39 4.98
N ILE A 56 3.53 6.97 5.40
CA ILE A 56 4.16 7.45 6.64
C ILE A 56 4.40 8.96 6.66
N GLU A 57 4.53 9.61 5.50
CA GLU A 57 4.64 11.06 5.37
C GLU A 57 3.41 11.82 5.89
N LYS A 58 2.28 11.15 6.04
CA LYS A 58 1.04 11.72 6.58
C LYS A 58 0.88 11.47 8.07
N ALA A 59 1.80 10.73 8.69
CA ALA A 59 1.71 10.39 10.10
C ALA A 59 1.96 11.62 10.99
N HIS A 60 1.26 11.64 12.13
CA HIS A 60 1.52 12.67 13.15
C HIS A 60 2.92 12.47 13.75
N PRO A 61 3.67 13.54 14.12
CA PRO A 61 4.98 13.45 14.74
C PRO A 61 5.05 12.53 15.96
N ASP A 62 3.99 12.47 16.77
CA ASP A 62 3.94 11.58 17.94
C ASP A 62 3.94 10.09 17.55
N VAL A 63 3.34 9.74 16.40
CA VAL A 63 3.41 8.38 15.84
C VAL A 63 4.82 8.06 15.41
N LEU A 64 5.51 9.00 14.76
CA LEU A 64 6.91 8.85 14.36
C LEU A 64 7.83 8.68 15.58
N ASN A 65 7.56 9.39 16.70
CA ASN A 65 8.31 9.23 17.94
C ASN A 65 8.13 7.82 18.55
N ILE A 66 6.90 7.27 18.52
CA ILE A 66 6.64 5.91 18.99
C ILE A 66 7.32 4.89 18.09
N LEU A 67 7.27 5.09 16.77
CA LEU A 67 7.97 4.21 15.82
C LEU A 67 9.47 4.26 16.04
N LEU A 68 10.03 5.45 16.27
CA LEU A 68 11.46 5.60 16.59
C LEU A 68 11.81 4.82 17.85
N GLN A 69 10.99 4.91 18.92
CA GLN A 69 11.21 4.12 20.13
C GLN A 69 11.16 2.61 19.84
N ILE A 70 10.22 2.15 19.03
CA ILE A 70 10.13 0.74 18.65
C ILE A 70 11.37 0.30 17.87
N LEU A 71 11.85 1.11 16.92
CA LEU A 71 13.04 0.81 16.12
C LEU A 71 14.34 0.84 16.94
N ASP A 72 14.40 1.65 17.99
CA ASP A 72 15.58 1.82 18.84
C ASP A 72 15.65 0.79 19.98
N GLU A 73 14.55 0.67 20.73
CA GLU A 73 14.47 -0.15 21.94
C GLU A 73 13.89 -1.56 21.70
N GLY A 74 13.27 -1.81 20.53
CA GLY A 74 12.56 -3.06 20.25
C GLY A 74 11.28 -3.25 21.09
N LYS A 75 10.89 -2.27 21.90
CA LYS A 75 9.72 -2.35 22.80
C LYS A 75 9.05 -1.01 23.01
N VAL A 76 7.79 -1.04 23.39
CA VAL A 76 7.04 0.16 23.78
C VAL A 76 6.13 -0.16 24.95
N THR A 77 5.92 0.80 25.85
CA THR A 77 4.96 0.68 26.94
C THR A 77 3.59 1.12 26.48
N ASP A 78 2.58 0.24 26.64
CA ASP A 78 1.20 0.57 26.34
C ASP A 78 0.59 1.50 27.41
N ALA A 79 -0.63 2.01 27.15
CA ALA A 79 -1.32 2.92 28.06
C ALA A 79 -1.67 2.27 29.43
N HIS A 80 -1.61 0.95 29.53
CA HIS A 80 -1.80 0.22 30.78
C HIS A 80 -0.49 -0.07 31.53
N GLY A 81 0.63 0.50 31.11
CA GLY A 81 1.94 0.29 31.72
C GLY A 81 2.62 -1.04 31.35
N ARG A 82 2.10 -1.78 30.38
CA ARG A 82 2.67 -3.07 29.98
C ARG A 82 3.69 -2.87 28.87
N ALA A 83 4.88 -3.44 29.03
CA ALA A 83 5.89 -3.47 27.97
C ALA A 83 5.49 -4.49 26.88
N VAL A 84 5.46 -4.05 25.64
CA VAL A 84 5.18 -4.88 24.47
C VAL A 84 6.43 -4.96 23.62
N ASN A 85 6.90 -6.18 23.36
CA ASN A 85 8.11 -6.46 22.61
C ASN A 85 7.81 -6.55 21.11
N PHE A 86 8.60 -5.85 20.29
CA PHE A 86 8.52 -5.80 18.82
C PHE A 86 9.73 -6.43 18.12
N GLU A 87 10.71 -6.99 18.87
CA GLU A 87 11.95 -7.56 18.31
C GLU A 87 11.70 -8.64 17.25
N ASN A 88 10.58 -9.36 17.36
CA ASN A 88 10.18 -10.39 16.41
C ASN A 88 9.20 -9.89 15.33
N THR A 89 9.04 -8.57 15.18
CA THR A 89 8.17 -8.00 14.15
C THR A 89 8.98 -7.42 13.00
N VAL A 90 8.47 -7.56 11.78
CA VAL A 90 8.99 -6.85 10.61
C VAL A 90 8.15 -5.59 10.42
N ILE A 91 8.80 -4.44 10.46
CA ILE A 91 8.15 -3.13 10.25
C ILE A 91 8.39 -2.70 8.82
N VAL A 92 7.29 -2.51 8.08
CA VAL A 92 7.31 -2.02 6.70
C VAL A 92 6.60 -0.68 6.66
N MET A 93 7.26 0.31 6.08
CA MET A 93 6.69 1.65 5.91
C MET A 93 6.63 1.97 4.41
N THR A 94 5.52 2.53 3.94
CA THR A 94 5.41 3.04 2.57
C THR A 94 5.34 4.55 2.56
N SER A 95 5.88 5.16 1.51
CA SER A 95 5.82 6.60 1.30
C SER A 95 5.72 6.94 -0.18
N ASN A 96 5.04 8.04 -0.49
CA ASN A 96 5.03 8.65 -1.81
C ASN A 96 6.01 9.83 -1.90
N ALA A 97 6.90 10.00 -0.92
CA ALA A 97 7.90 11.06 -0.93
C ALA A 97 8.82 10.95 -2.16
N GLY A 98 9.08 12.05 -2.80
CA GLY A 98 9.90 12.11 -4.02
C GLY A 98 9.18 11.74 -5.32
N SER A 99 7.94 11.25 -5.28
CA SER A 99 7.18 10.89 -6.50
C SER A 99 6.65 12.11 -7.26
N ALA A 100 6.43 13.24 -6.58
CA ALA A 100 5.87 14.46 -7.17
C ALA A 100 6.87 15.25 -8.04
N ASN A 101 8.16 15.10 -7.83
CA ASN A 101 9.19 15.85 -8.53
C ASN A 101 9.66 15.11 -9.80
N LYS A 102 8.82 15.13 -10.83
CA LYS A 102 9.21 14.74 -12.21
C LYS A 102 10.12 15.76 -12.91
N GLU A 103 10.70 16.71 -12.17
CA GLU A 103 11.61 17.68 -12.76
C GLU A 103 12.89 17.00 -13.22
N ASN A 104 13.16 17.22 -14.51
CA ASN A 104 14.26 16.71 -15.32
C ASN A 104 15.60 16.75 -14.55
N ALA A 105 16.13 15.59 -14.25
CA ALA A 105 17.53 15.47 -13.87
C ALA A 105 18.40 15.66 -15.12
N LEU A 106 18.62 16.92 -15.51
CA LEU A 106 19.71 17.31 -16.38
C LEU A 106 20.98 17.34 -15.54
N GLY A 107 21.59 16.19 -15.34
CA GLY A 107 22.86 16.03 -14.66
C GLY A 107 23.68 14.98 -15.39
N PHE A 108 24.71 15.39 -16.07
CA PHE A 108 25.70 14.52 -16.72
C PHE A 108 26.45 13.73 -15.63
N GLY A 109 26.38 12.38 -15.66
CA GLY A 109 27.38 11.53 -15.04
C GLY A 109 26.97 10.59 -13.90
N LYS A 110 25.70 10.55 -13.45
CA LYS A 110 25.23 9.55 -12.47
C LYS A 110 24.30 8.53 -13.12
N SER A 111 24.32 7.27 -12.69
CA SER A 111 23.35 6.28 -13.11
C SER A 111 21.95 6.74 -12.70
N SER A 112 20.93 6.44 -13.51
CA SER A 112 19.56 6.87 -13.25
C SER A 112 19.01 6.36 -11.90
N GLU A 113 19.54 5.25 -11.41
CA GLU A 113 19.18 4.64 -10.12
C GLU A 113 19.76 5.40 -8.93
N GLU A 114 21.04 5.82 -8.99
CA GLU A 114 21.68 6.60 -7.93
C GLU A 114 21.04 7.98 -7.78
N ALA A 115 20.76 8.63 -8.91
CA ALA A 115 20.04 9.91 -8.91
C ALA A 115 18.63 9.78 -8.31
N SER A 116 17.94 8.67 -8.54
CA SER A 116 16.63 8.37 -7.95
C SER A 116 16.73 8.16 -6.44
N LYS A 117 17.71 7.42 -5.95
CA LYS A 117 17.95 7.19 -4.53
C LYS A 117 18.25 8.50 -3.78
N GLU A 118 19.14 9.35 -4.32
CA GLU A 118 19.44 10.65 -3.72
C GLU A 118 18.21 11.56 -3.59
N LYS A 119 17.36 11.60 -4.63
CA LYS A 119 16.11 12.36 -4.60
C LYS A 119 15.16 11.84 -3.52
N VAL A 120 15.01 10.52 -3.41
CA VAL A 120 14.16 9.90 -2.40
C VAL A 120 14.72 10.19 -1.00
N MET A 121 16.02 10.05 -0.79
CA MET A 121 16.67 10.37 0.50
C MET A 121 16.44 11.82 0.90
N LYS A 122 16.57 12.76 -0.03
CA LYS A 122 16.28 14.17 0.22
C LYS A 122 14.81 14.39 0.61
N ALA A 123 13.88 13.78 -0.12
CA ALA A 123 12.46 13.88 0.17
C ALA A 123 12.08 13.25 1.53
N LEU A 124 12.71 12.13 1.89
CA LEU A 124 12.52 11.51 3.22
C LEU A 124 13.03 12.42 4.33
N SER A 125 14.15 13.11 4.13
CA SER A 125 14.74 14.04 5.11
C SER A 125 13.89 15.30 5.35
N GLU A 126 12.88 15.57 4.52
CA GLU A 126 11.95 16.70 4.71
C GLU A 126 10.94 16.46 5.86
N PHE A 127 10.62 15.18 6.15
CA PHE A 127 9.63 14.83 7.18
C PHE A 127 10.13 13.79 8.21
N LEU A 128 11.16 13.02 7.89
CA LEU A 128 11.79 12.10 8.83
C LEU A 128 13.09 12.71 9.37
N ARG A 129 13.29 12.62 10.68
CA ARG A 129 14.52 13.04 11.31
C ARG A 129 15.69 12.14 10.91
N PRO A 130 16.93 12.64 10.88
CA PRO A 130 18.10 11.84 10.55
C PRO A 130 18.27 10.58 11.42
N GLU A 131 17.95 10.70 12.72
CA GLU A 131 17.98 9.56 13.63
C GLU A 131 16.98 8.46 13.27
N PHE A 132 15.82 8.82 12.72
CA PHE A 132 14.83 7.85 12.26
C PHE A 132 15.33 7.09 11.02
N ILE A 133 15.87 7.83 10.05
CA ILE A 133 16.42 7.24 8.80
C ILE A 133 17.59 6.30 9.13
N ALA A 134 18.43 6.63 10.12
CA ALA A 134 19.55 5.80 10.55
C ALA A 134 19.13 4.46 11.20
N ARG A 135 17.87 4.31 11.61
CA ARG A 135 17.31 3.06 12.20
C ARG A 135 16.55 2.21 11.17
N VAL A 136 16.42 2.69 9.94
CA VAL A 136 15.82 1.90 8.86
C VAL A 136 16.89 1.03 8.25
N ASP A 137 16.68 -0.29 8.26
CA ASP A 137 17.65 -1.26 7.74
C ASP A 137 17.78 -1.15 6.21
N GLU A 138 16.67 -0.95 5.49
CA GLU A 138 16.67 -0.91 4.04
C GLU A 138 15.64 0.06 3.48
N ILE A 139 16.06 0.85 2.47
CA ILE A 139 15.19 1.77 1.72
C ILE A 139 15.09 1.28 0.29
N ILE A 140 13.91 0.79 -0.07
CA ILE A 140 13.61 0.25 -1.40
C ILE A 140 12.89 1.32 -2.22
N VAL A 141 13.47 1.70 -3.35
CA VAL A 141 12.88 2.64 -4.29
C VAL A 141 12.22 1.87 -5.42
N PHE A 142 10.91 2.05 -5.59
CA PHE A 142 10.18 1.45 -6.69
C PHE A 142 10.35 2.29 -7.95
N ASN A 143 10.73 1.63 -9.04
CA ASN A 143 10.83 2.27 -10.36
C ASN A 143 9.43 2.57 -10.91
N SER A 144 9.34 3.60 -11.76
CA SER A 144 8.12 3.88 -12.53
C SER A 144 7.87 2.74 -13.52
N LEU A 145 6.59 2.36 -13.65
CA LEU A 145 6.17 1.33 -14.60
C LEU A 145 6.35 1.84 -16.03
N LYS A 146 6.89 0.97 -16.89
CA LYS A 146 6.99 1.17 -18.34
C LYS A 146 5.78 0.55 -19.05
N GLU A 147 5.58 0.87 -20.32
CA GLU A 147 4.46 0.34 -21.12
C GLU A 147 4.43 -1.20 -21.12
N ASP A 148 5.59 -1.85 -21.28
CA ASP A 148 5.71 -3.32 -21.22
C ASP A 148 5.28 -3.91 -19.87
N ASP A 149 5.51 -3.17 -18.77
CA ASP A 149 5.07 -3.60 -17.44
C ASP A 149 3.55 -3.52 -17.31
N PHE A 150 2.93 -2.49 -17.91
CA PHE A 150 1.46 -2.39 -17.96
C PHE A 150 0.84 -3.55 -18.73
N VAL A 151 1.44 -3.99 -19.85
CA VAL A 151 0.96 -5.16 -20.62
C VAL A 151 1.01 -6.42 -19.76
N LYS A 152 2.13 -6.66 -19.06
CA LYS A 152 2.27 -7.81 -18.17
C LYS A 152 1.27 -7.77 -17.02
N ILE A 153 1.07 -6.60 -16.41
CA ILE A 153 0.09 -6.42 -15.32
C ILE A 153 -1.34 -6.62 -15.84
N ALA A 154 -1.67 -6.13 -17.05
CA ALA A 154 -2.95 -6.36 -17.68
C ALA A 154 -3.22 -7.87 -17.87
N ASN A 155 -2.24 -8.60 -18.37
CA ASN A 155 -2.33 -10.04 -18.57
C ASN A 155 -2.58 -10.76 -17.23
N LEU A 156 -1.83 -10.45 -16.18
CA LEU A 156 -2.05 -11.03 -14.85
C LEU A 156 -3.44 -10.73 -14.31
N MET A 157 -3.90 -9.47 -14.41
CA MET A 157 -5.23 -9.07 -13.96
C MET A 157 -6.35 -9.77 -14.72
N LEU A 158 -6.23 -9.88 -16.05
CA LEU A 158 -7.23 -10.58 -16.87
C LEU A 158 -7.23 -12.09 -16.60
N SER A 159 -6.07 -12.67 -16.35
CA SER A 159 -5.96 -14.10 -15.99
C SER A 159 -6.67 -14.43 -14.67
N GLU A 160 -6.75 -13.49 -13.72
CA GLU A 160 -7.50 -13.66 -12.46
C GLU A 160 -9.01 -13.82 -12.68
N TYR A 161 -9.55 -13.31 -13.81
CA TYR A 161 -10.98 -13.47 -14.13
C TYR A 161 -11.34 -14.84 -14.71
N VAL A 162 -10.38 -15.52 -15.36
CA VAL A 162 -10.64 -16.81 -16.05
C VAL A 162 -11.31 -17.82 -15.12
N PRO A 163 -10.74 -18.17 -13.94
CA PRO A 163 -11.35 -19.17 -13.07
C PRO A 163 -12.73 -18.72 -12.54
N THR A 164 -12.88 -17.41 -12.23
CA THR A 164 -14.16 -16.88 -11.74
C THR A 164 -15.26 -16.92 -12.80
N MET A 165 -14.90 -16.74 -14.07
CA MET A 165 -15.84 -16.85 -15.19
C MET A 165 -16.19 -18.30 -15.51
N GLU A 166 -15.21 -19.22 -15.43
CA GLU A 166 -15.44 -20.65 -15.58
C GLU A 166 -16.42 -21.19 -14.53
N GLU A 167 -16.31 -20.78 -13.27
CA GLU A 167 -17.28 -21.13 -12.22
C GLU A 167 -18.71 -20.69 -12.55
N LYS A 168 -18.87 -19.64 -13.37
CA LYS A 168 -20.17 -19.15 -13.85
C LYS A 168 -20.57 -19.72 -15.20
N HIS A 169 -19.85 -20.72 -15.71
CA HIS A 169 -20.06 -21.32 -17.03
C HIS A 169 -19.90 -20.33 -18.20
N ILE A 170 -19.08 -19.30 -18.02
CA ILE A 170 -18.75 -18.31 -19.05
C ILE A 170 -17.33 -18.60 -19.55
N LYS A 171 -17.21 -18.84 -20.86
CA LYS A 171 -15.91 -18.96 -21.51
C LYS A 171 -15.32 -17.57 -21.74
N PHE A 172 -14.32 -17.22 -20.96
CA PHE A 172 -13.57 -15.95 -21.07
C PHE A 172 -12.21 -16.20 -21.66
N SER A 173 -11.86 -15.49 -22.74
CA SER A 173 -10.54 -15.53 -23.36
C SER A 173 -10.13 -14.14 -23.82
N PHE A 174 -8.85 -13.86 -23.83
CA PHE A 174 -8.28 -12.59 -24.27
C PHE A 174 -6.92 -12.86 -24.95
N ASP A 175 -6.49 -11.95 -25.80
CA ASP A 175 -5.24 -12.00 -26.51
C ASP A 175 -4.26 -10.91 -26.04
N GLU A 176 -3.04 -10.97 -26.53
CA GLU A 176 -2.00 -9.99 -26.21
C GLU A 176 -2.39 -8.56 -26.67
N LYS A 177 -3.12 -8.44 -27.79
CA LYS A 177 -3.59 -7.15 -28.30
C LYS A 177 -4.60 -6.49 -27.37
N ALA A 178 -5.42 -7.28 -26.68
CA ALA A 178 -6.33 -6.77 -25.66
C ALA A 178 -5.53 -6.20 -24.48
N CYS A 179 -4.47 -6.89 -24.04
CA CYS A 179 -3.58 -6.41 -23.00
C CYS A 179 -2.87 -5.10 -23.41
N GLU A 180 -2.34 -5.03 -24.63
CA GLU A 180 -1.71 -3.81 -25.17
C GLU A 180 -2.69 -2.64 -25.24
N TYR A 181 -3.92 -2.88 -25.71
CA TYR A 181 -4.97 -1.86 -25.77
C TYR A 181 -5.27 -1.27 -24.39
N LEU A 182 -5.47 -2.13 -23.39
CA LEU A 182 -5.73 -1.73 -22.02
C LEU A 182 -4.53 -0.98 -21.41
N ALA A 183 -3.32 -1.45 -21.68
CA ALA A 183 -2.07 -0.82 -21.25
C ALA A 183 -1.94 0.59 -21.83
N LYS A 184 -2.09 0.76 -23.14
CA LYS A 184 -2.02 2.07 -23.82
C LYS A 184 -3.06 3.05 -23.30
N LYS A 185 -4.30 2.58 -23.09
CA LYS A 185 -5.39 3.41 -22.55
C LYS A 185 -5.14 3.86 -21.12
N SER A 186 -4.36 3.10 -20.35
CA SER A 186 -4.07 3.36 -18.93
C SER A 186 -2.74 4.07 -18.69
N CYS A 187 -1.78 3.96 -19.63
CA CYS A 187 -0.43 4.52 -19.48
C CYS A 187 -0.40 6.06 -19.42
N ASN A 188 -1.44 6.73 -19.93
CA ASN A 188 -1.57 8.19 -19.90
C ASN A 188 -2.07 8.73 -18.56
N GLY A 189 -2.41 7.87 -17.61
CA GLY A 189 -2.89 8.22 -16.28
C GLY A 189 -1.75 8.49 -15.30
N SER A 190 -1.99 9.38 -14.35
CA SER A 190 -1.03 9.73 -13.30
C SER A 190 -0.95 8.69 -12.17
N SER A 191 -1.89 7.74 -12.11
CA SER A 191 -2.08 6.82 -10.98
C SER A 191 -1.53 5.40 -11.22
N GLY A 192 -0.83 5.18 -12.33
CA GLY A 192 -0.13 3.92 -12.61
C GLY A 192 -1.07 2.71 -12.70
N ALA A 193 -0.73 1.60 -12.05
CA ALA A 193 -1.50 0.35 -12.09
C ALA A 193 -2.94 0.46 -11.55
N ARG A 194 -3.28 1.53 -10.80
CA ARG A 194 -4.67 1.79 -10.36
C ARG A 194 -5.54 2.19 -11.54
N ASP A 195 -5.01 3.00 -12.46
CA ASP A 195 -5.75 3.43 -13.66
C ASP A 195 -5.99 2.23 -14.58
N LEU A 196 -5.01 1.32 -14.69
CA LEU A 196 -5.18 0.05 -15.41
C LEU A 196 -6.31 -0.79 -14.82
N ARG A 197 -6.36 -0.95 -13.51
CA ARG A 197 -7.45 -1.69 -12.83
C ARG A 197 -8.82 -1.06 -13.08
N ASN A 198 -8.91 0.27 -13.02
CA ASN A 198 -10.15 0.99 -13.30
C ASN A 198 -10.57 0.86 -14.77
N THR A 199 -9.59 0.85 -15.68
CA THR A 199 -9.84 0.65 -17.12
C THR A 199 -10.33 -0.76 -17.38
N ILE A 200 -9.71 -1.79 -16.81
CA ILE A 200 -10.17 -3.20 -16.91
C ILE A 200 -11.59 -3.33 -16.37
N ARG A 201 -11.87 -2.73 -15.21
CA ARG A 201 -13.21 -2.77 -14.64
C ARG A 201 -14.25 -2.21 -15.59
N ARG A 202 -14.00 -1.03 -16.14
CA ARG A 202 -14.93 -0.36 -17.05
C ARG A 202 -15.05 -1.05 -18.40
N GLU A 203 -13.93 -1.50 -18.98
CA GLU A 203 -13.91 -2.05 -20.35
C GLU A 203 -14.23 -3.55 -20.41
N VAL A 204 -14.04 -4.27 -19.33
CA VAL A 204 -14.21 -5.72 -19.27
C VAL A 204 -15.35 -6.09 -18.32
N GLU A 205 -15.26 -5.80 -17.02
CA GLU A 205 -16.25 -6.22 -16.03
C GLU A 205 -17.64 -5.66 -16.33
N GLU A 206 -17.74 -4.34 -16.60
CA GLU A 206 -19.05 -3.70 -16.87
C GLU A 206 -19.68 -4.23 -18.17
N LYS A 207 -18.86 -4.50 -19.20
CA LYS A 207 -19.38 -5.06 -20.45
C LYS A 207 -19.85 -6.50 -20.30
N ILE A 208 -19.11 -7.32 -19.55
CA ILE A 208 -19.52 -8.68 -19.22
C ILE A 208 -20.81 -8.66 -18.41
N ALA A 209 -20.88 -7.81 -17.38
CA ALA A 209 -22.07 -7.69 -16.55
C ALA A 209 -23.32 -7.28 -17.36
N ASN A 210 -23.18 -6.31 -18.27
CA ASN A 210 -24.27 -5.90 -19.15
C ASN A 210 -24.70 -7.02 -20.09
N ALA A 211 -23.76 -7.73 -20.72
CA ALA A 211 -24.07 -8.87 -21.57
C ALA A 211 -24.78 -9.99 -20.81
N MET A 212 -24.40 -10.25 -19.57
CA MET A 212 -25.07 -11.22 -18.69
C MET A 212 -26.52 -10.81 -18.37
N ILE A 213 -26.75 -9.52 -18.15
CA ILE A 213 -28.09 -9.00 -17.87
C ILE A 213 -28.97 -9.09 -19.13
N GLU A 214 -28.45 -8.70 -20.30
CA GLU A 214 -29.17 -8.72 -21.58
C GLU A 214 -29.53 -10.15 -22.05
N ALA A 215 -28.63 -11.11 -21.77
CA ALA A 215 -28.87 -12.50 -22.18
C ALA A 215 -29.90 -13.23 -21.30
N GLY A 216 -30.31 -12.63 -20.19
CA GLY A 216 -31.19 -13.29 -19.24
C GLY A 216 -30.54 -14.55 -18.65
N SER A 217 -31.27 -15.31 -17.82
CA SER A 217 -30.80 -16.54 -17.20
C SER A 217 -30.66 -17.76 -18.15
N ALA A 218 -30.65 -17.55 -19.46
CA ALA A 218 -30.32 -18.57 -20.45
C ALA A 218 -28.81 -18.70 -20.56
N SER A 219 -28.30 -19.93 -20.50
CA SER A 219 -26.89 -20.28 -20.61
C SER A 219 -26.16 -19.46 -21.70
N LEU A 220 -25.31 -18.54 -21.29
CA LEU A 220 -24.46 -17.75 -22.17
C LEU A 220 -23.34 -18.63 -22.69
N SER A 221 -23.50 -19.17 -23.89
CA SER A 221 -22.41 -19.45 -24.79
C SER A 221 -22.10 -18.13 -25.51
N ALA A 222 -21.31 -17.25 -24.89
CA ALA A 222 -20.82 -16.05 -25.54
C ALA A 222 -19.67 -16.44 -26.48
N CYS A 223 -19.83 -16.12 -27.75
CA CYS A 223 -18.78 -16.09 -28.76
C CYS A 223 -17.70 -15.08 -28.45
#